data_d35d480c3a9300bfb7ce128a59f4ce65
#
_entry.id   d35d480c3a9300bfb7ce128a59f4ce65
#
_cell.length_a   1.000
_cell.length_b   1.000
_cell.length_c   1.000
_cell.angle_alpha   90.00
_cell.angle_beta   90.00
_cell.angle_gamma   90.00
#
_symmetry.space_group_name_H-M   'P 1'
#
loop_
_entity.id
_entity.type
_entity.pdbx_description
1 polymer ?
#
loop_
_entity_poly.entity_id
_entity_poly.type
_entity_poly.pdbx_seq_one_letter_code
_entity_poly.pdbx_strand_id
1 'polypeptide(L)'
;DNPKGIRELVDLIRDDIRFVNRNPGSGTRIWLDEQLRQENISSEMVNGYENSCATHSAAAQQVKLGLADVSIGLQAAALQNELDFIPLFEERFDLTIPKEHAALATPLLDELQTAAFRNTAKNLTGYNLAESGSQILY
;
A
#
# COMPACT_ATOMS: atom_id res chain seq x y z
N ASP A 1 2.54 17.67 6.18
CA ASP A 1 1.41 18.14 7.01
C ASP A 1 0.08 17.67 6.41
N ASN A 2 -0.87 17.34 7.27
CA ASN A 2 -2.24 16.95 6.92
C ASN A 2 -3.18 18.17 7.14
N PRO A 3 -3.18 19.16 6.25
CA PRO A 3 -3.86 20.44 6.47
C PRO A 3 -5.39 20.30 6.50
N LYS A 4 -5.93 19.25 5.90
CA LYS A 4 -7.38 18.97 5.87
C LYS A 4 -7.85 18.07 7.01
N GLY A 5 -6.94 17.61 7.88
CA GLY A 5 -7.25 16.80 9.05
C GLY A 5 -7.91 15.46 8.73
N ILE A 6 -7.52 14.84 7.60
CA ILE A 6 -8.01 13.52 7.19
C ILE A 6 -7.50 12.47 8.18
N ARG A 7 -8.36 11.58 8.69
CA ARG A 7 -8.01 10.58 9.71
C ARG A 7 -8.54 9.19 9.42
N GLU A 8 -9.66 9.11 8.73
CA GLU A 8 -10.39 7.86 8.50
C GLU A 8 -11.03 7.83 7.11
N LEU A 9 -11.51 6.68 6.68
CA LEU A 9 -12.05 6.51 5.32
C LEU A 9 -13.28 7.36 5.05
N VAL A 10 -14.11 7.60 6.06
CA VAL A 10 -15.29 8.46 5.89
C VAL A 10 -14.93 9.90 5.51
N ASP A 11 -13.72 10.35 5.81
CA ASP A 11 -13.27 11.68 5.39
C ASP A 11 -13.17 11.83 3.86
N LEU A 12 -13.04 10.70 3.13
CA LEU A 12 -12.95 10.71 1.66
C LEU A 12 -14.20 11.22 0.95
N ILE A 13 -15.37 11.21 1.62
CA ILE A 13 -16.62 11.71 1.04
C ILE A 13 -16.84 13.22 1.25
N ARG A 14 -15.92 13.89 1.90
CA ARG A 14 -16.00 15.35 2.09
C ARG A 14 -15.80 16.06 0.76
N ASP A 15 -16.62 17.07 0.48
CA ASP A 15 -16.59 17.84 -0.78
C ASP A 15 -15.26 18.55 -1.02
N ASP A 16 -14.52 18.88 0.04
CA ASP A 16 -13.23 19.57 -0.04
C ASP A 16 -12.05 18.61 -0.25
N ILE A 17 -12.24 17.28 -0.27
CA ILE A 17 -11.20 16.27 -0.45
C ILE A 17 -11.14 15.79 -1.89
N ARG A 18 -9.95 15.81 -2.47
CA ARG A 18 -9.63 15.22 -3.77
C ARG A 18 -8.81 13.96 -3.54
N PHE A 19 -9.37 12.84 -3.95
CA PHE A 19 -8.73 11.54 -3.83
C PHE A 19 -8.05 11.12 -5.13
N VAL A 20 -6.93 10.43 -5.06
CA VAL A 20 -6.36 9.67 -6.17
C VAL A 20 -6.21 8.20 -5.76
N ASN A 21 -6.74 7.31 -6.59
CA ASN A 21 -6.84 5.89 -6.34
C ASN A 21 -5.67 5.11 -6.94
N ARG A 22 -5.61 3.82 -6.62
CA ARG A 22 -4.83 2.85 -7.37
C ARG A 22 -5.66 2.29 -8.52
N ASN A 23 -4.96 1.78 -9.52
CA ASN A 23 -5.60 1.18 -10.69
C ASN A 23 -6.53 0.01 -10.30
N PRO A 24 -7.62 -0.21 -11.05
CA PRO A 24 -8.49 -1.36 -10.88
C PRO A 24 -7.68 -2.68 -10.87
N GLY A 25 -8.05 -3.60 -9.99
CA GLY A 25 -7.38 -4.89 -9.83
C GLY A 25 -6.13 -4.88 -8.92
N SER A 26 -5.66 -3.72 -8.44
CA SER A 26 -4.64 -3.69 -7.39
C SER A 26 -5.24 -4.13 -6.04
N GLY A 27 -4.45 -4.81 -5.20
CA GLY A 27 -4.90 -5.24 -3.86
C GLY A 27 -5.41 -4.08 -3.02
N THR A 28 -4.73 -2.93 -3.07
CA THR A 28 -5.14 -1.70 -2.37
C THR A 28 -6.51 -1.20 -2.82
N ARG A 29 -6.81 -1.25 -4.14
CA ARG A 29 -8.12 -0.85 -4.67
C ARG A 29 -9.20 -1.84 -4.22
N ILE A 30 -8.94 -3.13 -4.30
CA ILE A 30 -9.87 -4.17 -3.84
C ILE A 30 -10.18 -4.00 -2.35
N TRP A 31 -9.14 -3.72 -1.55
CA TRP A 31 -9.33 -3.46 -0.12
C TRP A 31 -10.19 -2.22 0.13
N LEU A 32 -9.91 -1.10 -0.56
CA LEU A 32 -10.70 0.12 -0.45
C LEU A 32 -12.18 -0.13 -0.80
N ASP A 33 -12.43 -0.79 -1.92
CA ASP A 33 -13.78 -1.09 -2.41
C ASP A 33 -14.57 -1.89 -1.35
N GLU A 34 -13.91 -2.87 -0.71
CA GLU A 34 -14.52 -3.67 0.36
C GLU A 34 -14.79 -2.82 1.62
N GLN A 35 -13.86 -1.93 2.01
CA GLN A 35 -14.09 -1.07 3.17
C GLN A 35 -15.24 -0.08 2.93
N LEU A 36 -15.29 0.57 1.76
CA LEU A 36 -16.38 1.45 1.40
C LEU A 36 -17.72 0.71 1.43
N ARG A 37 -17.76 -0.53 0.95
CA ARG A 37 -18.95 -1.37 1.01
C ARG A 37 -19.38 -1.67 2.45
N GLN A 38 -18.44 -1.99 3.34
CA GLN A 38 -18.71 -2.26 4.76
C GLN A 38 -19.26 -1.03 5.49
N GLU A 39 -18.75 0.14 5.15
CA GLU A 39 -19.20 1.43 5.70
C GLU A 39 -20.49 1.96 5.02
N ASN A 40 -21.04 1.24 4.03
CA ASN A 40 -22.16 1.65 3.19
C ASN A 40 -21.91 2.98 2.45
N ILE A 41 -20.69 3.24 2.07
CA ILE A 41 -20.27 4.42 1.28
C ILE A 41 -20.27 4.04 -0.19
N SER A 42 -21.03 4.79 -1.02
CA SER A 42 -20.93 4.65 -2.49
C SER A 42 -19.63 5.26 -2.97
N SER A 43 -18.92 4.56 -3.86
CA SER A 43 -17.71 5.08 -4.51
C SER A 43 -17.94 6.39 -5.28
N GLU A 44 -19.16 6.65 -5.72
CA GLU A 44 -19.57 7.90 -6.38
C GLU A 44 -19.50 9.13 -5.46
N MET A 45 -19.53 8.90 -4.13
CA MET A 45 -19.38 9.97 -3.14
C MET A 45 -17.92 10.39 -2.94
N VAL A 46 -16.97 9.60 -3.42
CA VAL A 46 -15.53 9.89 -3.28
C VAL A 46 -15.05 10.69 -4.48
N ASN A 47 -14.80 11.97 -4.28
CA ASN A 47 -14.32 12.85 -5.34
C ASN A 47 -12.93 12.45 -5.81
N GLY A 48 -12.81 11.98 -7.06
CA GLY A 48 -11.57 11.48 -7.66
C GLY A 48 -11.40 9.96 -7.56
N TYR A 49 -12.42 9.21 -7.15
CA TYR A 49 -12.37 7.75 -7.08
C TYR A 49 -11.91 7.08 -8.38
N GLU A 50 -12.29 7.60 -9.54
CA GLU A 50 -11.89 7.10 -10.86
C GLU A 50 -10.50 7.59 -11.30
N ASN A 51 -9.95 8.62 -10.67
CA ASN A 51 -8.59 9.07 -10.93
C ASN A 51 -7.62 8.05 -10.35
N SER A 52 -6.84 7.38 -11.19
CA SER A 52 -6.01 6.28 -10.71
C SER A 52 -4.57 6.33 -11.18
N CYS A 53 -3.68 5.77 -10.36
CA CYS A 53 -2.26 5.61 -10.64
C CYS A 53 -1.85 4.13 -10.58
N ALA A 54 -0.94 3.73 -11.46
CA ALA A 54 -0.47 2.35 -11.56
C ALA A 54 0.44 1.91 -10.39
N THR A 55 1.09 2.86 -9.69
CA THR A 55 2.01 2.56 -8.59
C THR A 55 1.72 3.40 -7.36
N HIS A 56 2.14 2.93 -6.17
CA HIS A 56 2.04 3.71 -4.93
C HIS A 56 2.84 5.01 -4.99
N SER A 57 4.03 4.97 -5.59
CA SER A 57 4.87 6.16 -5.74
C SER A 57 4.23 7.20 -6.66
N ALA A 58 3.59 6.78 -7.76
CA ALA A 58 2.88 7.71 -8.64
C ALA A 58 1.68 8.36 -7.93
N ALA A 59 0.93 7.61 -7.13
CA ALA A 59 -0.19 8.15 -6.35
C ALA A 59 0.31 9.14 -5.28
N ALA A 60 1.37 8.80 -4.55
CA ALA A 60 2.00 9.70 -3.59
C ALA A 60 2.51 10.99 -4.26
N GLN A 61 3.08 10.89 -5.47
CA GLN A 61 3.52 12.06 -6.23
C GLN A 61 2.36 12.99 -6.60
N GLN A 62 1.17 12.46 -6.94
CA GLN A 62 -0.01 13.31 -7.18
C GLN A 62 -0.37 14.15 -5.95
N VAL A 63 -0.27 13.55 -4.76
CA VAL A 63 -0.52 14.26 -3.50
C VAL A 63 0.59 15.30 -3.26
N LYS A 64 1.85 14.96 -3.44
CA LYS A 64 3.00 15.88 -3.28
C LYS A 64 2.87 17.12 -4.18
N LEU A 65 2.37 16.93 -5.41
CA LEU A 65 2.17 18.01 -6.38
C LEU A 65 0.89 18.82 -6.14
N GLY A 66 0.08 18.47 -5.14
CA GLY A 66 -1.18 19.15 -4.85
C GLY A 66 -2.28 18.89 -5.88
N LEU A 67 -2.14 17.86 -6.70
CA LEU A 67 -3.16 17.43 -7.68
C LEU A 67 -4.27 16.59 -7.02
N ALA A 68 -3.93 15.93 -5.90
CA ALA A 68 -4.85 15.28 -4.98
C ALA A 68 -4.49 15.67 -3.54
N ASP A 69 -5.38 15.42 -2.61
CA ASP A 69 -5.18 15.70 -1.18
C ASP A 69 -4.81 14.44 -0.40
N VAL A 70 -5.21 13.28 -0.91
CA VAL A 70 -5.01 11.98 -0.25
C VAL A 70 -5.00 10.84 -1.26
N SER A 71 -4.29 9.78 -0.90
CA SER A 71 -4.27 8.48 -1.61
C SER A 71 -4.08 7.34 -0.61
N ILE A 72 -4.50 6.13 -0.97
CA ILE A 72 -4.15 4.92 -0.22
C ILE A 72 -2.90 4.30 -0.83
N GLY A 73 -1.89 4.05 0.01
CA GLY A 73 -0.61 3.54 -0.47
C GLY A 73 0.29 3.02 0.65
N LEU A 74 1.51 2.68 0.28
CA LEU A 74 2.54 2.21 1.21
C LEU A 74 3.17 3.37 1.99
N GLN A 75 3.47 3.15 3.26
CA GLN A 75 4.21 4.11 4.09
C GLN A 75 5.53 4.54 3.45
N ALA A 76 6.27 3.60 2.85
CA ALA A 76 7.52 3.91 2.16
C ALA A 76 7.33 4.93 1.02
N ALA A 77 6.24 4.81 0.24
CA ALA A 77 5.95 5.77 -0.84
C ALA A 77 5.59 7.16 -0.30
N ALA A 78 4.85 7.24 0.81
CA ALA A 78 4.53 8.51 1.47
C ALA A 78 5.80 9.20 1.96
N LEU A 79 6.67 8.50 2.69
CA LEU A 79 7.92 9.04 3.24
C LEU A 79 8.90 9.48 2.15
N GLN A 80 9.04 8.74 1.05
CA GLN A 80 9.87 9.13 -0.10
C GLN A 80 9.40 10.43 -0.76
N ASN A 81 8.13 10.77 -0.60
CA ASN A 81 7.53 12.00 -1.11
C ASN A 81 7.34 13.06 -0.01
N GLU A 82 7.89 12.87 1.19
CA GLU A 82 7.78 13.80 2.32
C GLU A 82 6.32 14.10 2.71
N LEU A 83 5.46 13.07 2.63
CA LEU A 83 4.05 13.15 2.99
C LEU A 83 3.81 12.55 4.38
N ASP A 84 2.78 13.03 5.05
CA ASP A 84 2.25 12.37 6.25
C ASP A 84 1.64 11.01 5.88
N PHE A 85 1.65 10.09 6.83
CA PHE A 85 1.10 8.76 6.67
C PHE A 85 0.18 8.41 7.84
N ILE A 86 -1.02 7.95 7.51
CA ILE A 86 -2.03 7.51 8.47
C ILE A 86 -2.16 5.99 8.31
N PRO A 87 -1.70 5.17 9.27
CA PRO A 87 -1.78 3.73 9.15
C PRO A 87 -3.24 3.25 9.21
N LEU A 88 -3.64 2.43 8.24
CA LEU A 88 -4.96 1.83 8.16
C LEU A 88 -4.93 0.33 8.47
N PHE A 89 -3.98 -0.40 7.86
CA PHE A 89 -3.81 -1.84 8.04
C PHE A 89 -2.40 -2.29 7.66
N GLU A 90 -2.03 -3.49 8.07
CA GLU A 90 -0.81 -4.16 7.61
C GLU A 90 -1.17 -5.16 6.50
N GLU A 91 -0.42 -5.12 5.40
CA GLU A 91 -0.57 -6.03 4.28
C GLU A 91 0.55 -7.06 4.28
N ARG A 92 0.19 -8.33 4.14
CA ARG A 92 1.15 -9.42 4.03
C ARG A 92 1.43 -9.73 2.57
N PHE A 93 2.72 -9.83 2.22
CA PHE A 93 3.17 -10.26 0.90
C PHE A 93 3.69 -11.70 0.96
N ASP A 94 3.03 -12.59 0.23
CA ASP A 94 3.44 -13.98 0.10
C ASP A 94 4.00 -14.26 -1.28
N LEU A 95 5.13 -14.98 -1.34
CA LEU A 95 5.69 -15.50 -2.56
C LEU A 95 5.14 -16.91 -2.81
N THR A 96 4.31 -17.05 -3.85
CA THR A 96 3.76 -18.35 -4.24
C THR A 96 4.62 -18.97 -5.34
N ILE A 97 5.14 -20.17 -5.09
CA ILE A 97 6.03 -20.89 -6.00
C ILE A 97 5.43 -22.26 -6.32
N PRO A 98 5.21 -22.60 -7.61
CA PRO A 98 4.80 -23.95 -7.99
C PRO A 98 5.78 -24.99 -7.44
N LYS A 99 5.27 -26.12 -6.94
CA LYS A 99 6.09 -27.15 -6.28
C LYS A 99 7.23 -27.67 -7.18
N GLU A 100 6.95 -27.81 -8.47
CA GLU A 100 7.94 -28.24 -9.48
C GLU A 100 9.06 -27.22 -9.69
N HIS A 101 8.86 -25.96 -9.30
CA HIS A 101 9.84 -24.89 -9.41
C HIS A 101 10.48 -24.51 -8.08
N ALA A 102 10.15 -25.18 -6.99
CA ALA A 102 10.66 -24.85 -5.65
C ALA A 102 12.19 -24.82 -5.59
N ALA A 103 12.87 -25.75 -6.28
CA ALA A 103 14.32 -25.79 -6.34
C ALA A 103 14.95 -24.55 -7.01
N LEU A 104 14.25 -23.92 -7.97
CA LEU A 104 14.71 -22.69 -8.64
C LEU A 104 14.64 -21.48 -7.72
N ALA A 105 13.79 -21.51 -6.71
CA ALA A 105 13.64 -20.42 -5.75
C ALA A 105 14.63 -20.51 -4.57
N THR A 106 15.35 -21.62 -4.42
CA THR A 106 16.29 -21.81 -3.31
C THR A 106 17.25 -20.63 -3.12
N PRO A 107 17.95 -20.09 -4.15
CA PRO A 107 18.85 -18.98 -3.94
C PRO A 107 18.16 -17.72 -3.39
N LEU A 108 16.92 -17.45 -3.80
CA LEU A 108 16.13 -16.32 -3.26
C LEU A 108 15.75 -16.59 -1.79
N LEU A 109 15.30 -17.79 -1.49
CA LEU A 109 14.92 -18.17 -0.13
C LEU A 109 16.11 -18.12 0.82
N ASP A 110 17.28 -18.57 0.38
CA ASP A 110 18.53 -18.51 1.13
C ASP A 110 18.93 -17.04 1.39
N GLU A 111 18.82 -16.17 0.38
CA GLU A 111 19.13 -14.74 0.55
C GLU A 111 18.22 -14.08 1.59
N LEU A 112 16.91 -14.37 1.59
CA LEU A 112 15.95 -13.84 2.57
C LEU A 112 16.30 -14.24 4.02
N GLN A 113 17.07 -15.31 4.23
CA GLN A 113 17.53 -15.76 5.55
C GLN A 113 18.84 -15.10 5.98
N THR A 114 19.55 -14.42 5.08
CA THR A 114 20.87 -13.85 5.38
C THR A 114 20.79 -12.66 6.34
N ALA A 115 21.85 -12.49 7.14
CA ALA A 115 22.03 -11.29 7.95
C ALA A 115 22.21 -10.03 7.08
N ALA A 116 22.80 -10.16 5.89
CA ALA A 116 22.99 -9.08 4.95
C ALA A 116 21.64 -8.52 4.48
N PHE A 117 20.72 -9.38 4.03
CA PHE A 117 19.36 -9.00 3.66
C PHE A 117 18.66 -8.30 4.83
N ARG A 118 18.63 -8.92 6.01
CA ARG A 118 17.96 -8.38 7.19
C ARG A 118 18.52 -7.01 7.60
N ASN A 119 19.83 -6.81 7.52
CA ASN A 119 20.45 -5.52 7.84
C ASN A 119 20.09 -4.43 6.82
N THR A 120 20.07 -4.77 5.53
CA THR A 120 19.65 -3.84 4.48
C THR A 120 18.16 -3.47 4.62
N ALA A 121 17.33 -4.49 4.82
CA ALA A 121 15.88 -4.33 4.86
C ALA A 121 15.37 -3.63 6.15
N LYS A 122 16.13 -3.66 7.26
CA LYS A 122 15.80 -2.89 8.48
C LYS A 122 15.68 -1.38 8.23
N ASN A 123 16.35 -0.87 7.19
CA ASN A 123 16.31 0.54 6.82
C ASN A 123 15.10 0.89 5.94
N LEU A 124 14.30 -0.10 5.54
CA LEU A 124 13.09 0.09 4.76
C LEU A 124 11.93 0.42 5.71
N THR A 125 11.68 1.69 5.91
CA THR A 125 10.57 2.13 6.78
C THR A 125 9.23 1.65 6.23
N GLY A 126 8.37 1.15 7.11
CA GLY A 126 7.04 0.66 6.74
C GLY A 126 6.99 -0.83 6.38
N TYR A 127 8.10 -1.57 6.58
CA TYR A 127 8.14 -3.01 6.37
C TYR A 127 8.41 -3.77 7.67
N ASN A 128 7.58 -4.78 7.94
CA ASN A 128 7.77 -5.73 9.02
C ASN A 128 8.44 -7.00 8.49
N LEU A 129 9.67 -7.28 8.94
CA LEU A 129 10.48 -8.39 8.45
C LEU A 129 10.45 -9.61 9.36
N ALA A 130 9.61 -9.63 10.40
CA ALA A 130 9.63 -10.69 11.42
C ALA A 130 9.45 -12.09 10.81
N GLU A 131 8.58 -12.21 9.82
CA GLU A 131 8.27 -13.48 9.13
C GLU A 131 8.93 -13.61 7.75
N SER A 132 9.81 -12.66 7.39
CA SER A 132 10.46 -12.67 6.07
C SER A 132 11.30 -13.93 5.87
N GLY A 133 11.06 -14.66 4.77
CA GLY A 133 11.71 -15.93 4.46
C GLY A 133 11.17 -17.15 5.22
N SER A 134 10.11 -17.01 6.03
CA SER A 134 9.40 -18.16 6.60
C SER A 134 8.67 -18.94 5.49
N GLN A 135 8.63 -20.28 5.63
CA GLN A 135 7.97 -21.14 4.66
C GLN A 135 6.70 -21.74 5.26
N ILE A 136 5.61 -21.66 4.51
CA ILE A 136 4.37 -22.37 4.82
C ILE A 136 4.25 -23.51 3.79
N LEU A 137 4.30 -24.73 4.25
CA LEU A 137 4.11 -25.91 3.42
C LEU A 137 2.65 -26.34 3.53
N TYR A 138 1.96 -26.43 2.39
CA TYR A 138 0.60 -26.97 2.28
C TYR A 138 0.60 -28.37 1.70
#